data_e989187de72e01db4f0836d310b35a32
#
_entry.id   e989187de72e01db4f0836d310b35a32
#
_cell.length_a   1.000
_cell.length_b   1.000
_cell.length_c   1.000
_cell.angle_alpha   90.00
_cell.angle_beta   90.00
_cell.angle_gamma   90.00
#
_symmetry.space_group_name_H-M   'P 1'
#
loop_
_entity.id
_entity.type
_entity.pdbx_description
1 polymer ?
#
loop_
_entity_poly.entity_id
_entity_poly.type
_entity_poly.pdbx_seq_one_letter_code
_entity_poly.pdbx_strand_id
1 'polypeptide(L)'
;MPLRIQVSPQDLVASRFAISPLIETMHAHWTLDGRNDPGVHRRWVERWRGPYLDLVGRHPALRALAAVSGNKGDANVDFIAPPPAGMSVPFETELASMRRTPVAQAHAEITRVVAGLPSLPGELRDVLFSPRVVQVLADAYEALWREIISVGWPRFHTILERDVIQRAGRLAAYGWAAALDDLSDQVRWRQDGHIEVRLHTRHGLHVLGGKGLLFLPTAFSRSVGAYLEESWPNALVYPARGTGAGVGVPDGDLALLIGRTRARILTELAVPATTTHLAALLGQSLGTTGGHLAALRRTGLVAGTRTGRSVLYARTPLGDALVGRSLA
;
A
#
# COMPACT_ATOMS: atom_id res chain seq x y z
N MET A 1 -21.56 3.01 13.65
CA MET A 1 -21.69 1.57 13.28
C MET A 1 -20.59 1.24 12.26
N PRO A 2 -20.03 0.03 12.19
CA PRO A 2 -19.08 -0.31 11.15
C PRO A 2 -19.77 -0.37 9.77
N LEU A 3 -18.97 -0.21 8.71
CA LEU A 3 -19.39 -0.54 7.35
C LEU A 3 -19.42 -2.07 7.22
N ARG A 4 -20.51 -2.61 6.68
CA ARG A 4 -20.65 -4.03 6.36
C ARG A 4 -20.70 -4.22 4.86
N ILE A 5 -19.78 -4.98 4.30
CA ILE A 5 -19.75 -5.32 2.89
C ILE A 5 -20.30 -6.73 2.74
N GLN A 6 -21.45 -6.86 2.11
CA GLN A 6 -22.06 -8.18 1.83
C GLN A 6 -21.35 -8.84 0.66
N VAL A 7 -20.92 -10.07 0.87
CA VAL A 7 -20.13 -10.85 -0.08
C VAL A 7 -20.86 -12.13 -0.41
N SER A 8 -21.23 -12.30 -1.67
CA SER A 8 -21.81 -13.54 -2.20
C SER A 8 -20.71 -14.51 -2.65
N PRO A 9 -21.01 -15.79 -2.89
CA PRO A 9 -20.07 -16.74 -3.48
C PRO A 9 -19.51 -16.25 -4.83
N GLN A 10 -20.32 -15.57 -5.65
CA GLN A 10 -19.89 -15.00 -6.91
C GLN A 10 -18.88 -13.88 -6.70
N ASP A 11 -19.07 -13.04 -5.67
CA ASP A 11 -18.11 -11.99 -5.32
C ASP A 11 -16.77 -12.58 -4.89
N LEU A 12 -16.75 -13.71 -4.16
CA LEU A 12 -15.50 -14.38 -3.77
C LEU A 12 -14.70 -14.84 -5.00
N VAL A 13 -15.37 -15.37 -6.02
CA VAL A 13 -14.72 -15.79 -7.27
C VAL A 13 -14.19 -14.59 -8.05
N ALA A 14 -14.89 -13.46 -8.04
CA ALA A 14 -14.50 -12.24 -8.74
C ALA A 14 -13.45 -11.41 -7.97
N SER A 15 -13.28 -11.66 -6.66
CA SER A 15 -12.36 -10.90 -5.81
C SER A 15 -10.91 -11.29 -6.03
N ARG A 16 -10.00 -10.32 -5.95
CA ARG A 16 -8.57 -10.52 -6.20
C ARG A 16 -7.69 -9.48 -5.49
N PHE A 17 -6.43 -9.81 -5.29
CA PHE A 17 -5.40 -8.87 -4.88
C PHE A 17 -4.82 -8.17 -6.12
N ALA A 18 -4.50 -6.89 -5.99
CA ALA A 18 -3.86 -6.11 -7.04
C ALA A 18 -2.88 -5.08 -6.46
N ILE A 19 -1.92 -4.65 -7.26
CA ILE A 19 -0.95 -3.60 -6.91
C ILE A 19 -1.22 -2.40 -7.80
N SER A 20 -1.39 -1.22 -7.19
CA SER A 20 -1.65 0.03 -7.88
C SER A 20 -0.53 1.04 -7.62
N PRO A 21 0.32 1.33 -8.62
CA PRO A 21 1.33 2.39 -8.50
C PRO A 21 0.71 3.79 -8.34
N LEU A 22 -0.48 4.06 -8.88
CA LEU A 22 -1.13 5.36 -8.73
C LEU A 22 -1.69 5.55 -7.31
N ILE A 23 -2.35 4.55 -6.73
CA ILE A 23 -2.81 4.58 -5.33
C ILE A 23 -1.61 4.71 -4.39
N GLU A 24 -0.52 4.01 -4.67
CA GLU A 24 0.70 4.11 -3.88
C GLU A 24 1.33 5.50 -3.98
N THR A 25 1.30 6.11 -5.18
CA THR A 25 1.73 7.51 -5.38
C THR A 25 0.89 8.48 -4.55
N MET A 26 -0.42 8.30 -4.51
CA MET A 26 -1.33 9.09 -3.69
C MET A 26 -0.98 8.98 -2.19
N HIS A 27 -0.76 7.78 -1.67
CA HIS A 27 -0.42 7.58 -0.26
C HIS A 27 0.99 8.08 0.08
N ALA A 28 1.96 7.91 -0.82
CA ALA A 28 3.29 8.49 -0.68
C ALA A 28 3.24 10.03 -0.67
N HIS A 29 2.38 10.64 -1.51
CA HIS A 29 2.12 12.07 -1.52
C HIS A 29 1.64 12.54 -0.15
N TRP A 30 0.65 11.88 0.47
CA TRP A 30 0.16 12.25 1.80
C TRP A 30 1.25 12.16 2.88
N THR A 31 2.15 11.21 2.73
CA THR A 31 3.27 11.03 3.68
C THR A 31 4.33 12.13 3.49
N LEU A 32 4.65 12.50 2.26
CA LEU A 32 5.56 13.61 1.95
C LEU A 32 4.97 14.97 2.35
N ASP A 33 3.66 15.14 2.22
CA ASP A 33 2.93 16.34 2.64
C ASP A 33 2.80 16.45 4.18
N GLY A 34 3.15 15.40 4.92
CA GLY A 34 3.15 15.37 6.38
C GLY A 34 1.79 15.00 6.99
N ARG A 35 0.85 14.47 6.22
CA ARG A 35 -0.46 14.01 6.69
C ARG A 35 -0.42 12.66 7.38
N ASN A 36 0.41 11.76 6.86
CA ASN A 36 0.61 10.44 7.42
C ASN A 36 1.91 10.39 8.22
N ASP A 37 1.88 9.63 9.31
CA ASP A 37 3.13 9.29 10.01
C ASP A 37 4.03 8.49 9.04
N PRO A 38 5.26 8.95 8.79
CA PRO A 38 6.19 8.28 7.90
C PRO A 38 6.61 6.88 8.37
N GLY A 39 6.47 6.57 9.66
CA GLY A 39 6.79 5.26 10.22
C GLY A 39 8.16 4.74 9.75
N VAL A 40 8.15 3.58 9.10
CA VAL A 40 9.35 2.93 8.55
C VAL A 40 9.96 3.69 7.36
N HIS A 41 9.22 4.58 6.74
CA HIS A 41 9.68 5.40 5.61
C HIS A 41 10.31 6.73 6.02
N ARG A 42 10.51 6.98 7.33
CA ARG A 42 11.06 8.25 7.85
C ARG A 42 12.31 8.71 7.09
N ARG A 43 13.31 7.84 6.92
CA ARG A 43 14.54 8.17 6.17
C ARG A 43 14.29 8.48 4.69
N TRP A 44 13.31 7.83 4.09
CA TRP A 44 12.92 8.12 2.72
C TRP A 44 12.23 9.49 2.64
N VAL A 45 11.34 9.81 3.56
CA VAL A 45 10.69 11.12 3.66
C VAL A 45 11.73 12.22 3.91
N GLU A 46 12.65 12.05 4.85
CA GLU A 46 13.73 13.00 5.14
C GLU A 46 14.56 13.29 3.88
N ARG A 47 14.88 12.26 3.10
CA ARG A 47 15.62 12.41 1.84
C ARG A 47 14.84 13.17 0.78
N TRP A 48 13.54 12.92 0.66
CA TRP A 48 12.73 13.41 -0.45
C TRP A 48 11.91 14.65 -0.11
N ARG A 49 11.89 15.10 1.14
CA ARG A 49 11.12 16.27 1.57
C ARG A 49 11.53 17.56 0.85
N GLY A 50 12.84 17.83 0.69
CA GLY A 50 13.33 19.00 -0.04
C GLY A 50 12.89 18.97 -1.52
N PRO A 51 13.27 17.93 -2.29
CA PRO A 51 12.80 17.76 -3.68
C PRO A 51 11.28 17.83 -3.84
N TYR A 52 10.52 17.30 -2.88
CA TYR A 52 9.05 17.39 -2.90
C TYR A 52 8.56 18.82 -2.75
N LEU A 53 9.11 19.61 -1.84
CA LEU A 53 8.74 21.03 -1.68
C LEU A 53 9.08 21.86 -2.91
N ASP A 54 10.21 21.60 -3.56
CA ASP A 54 10.58 22.23 -4.84
C ASP A 54 9.59 21.84 -5.95
N LEU A 55 9.16 20.57 -5.97
CA LEU A 55 8.15 20.08 -6.91
C LEU A 55 6.79 20.76 -6.68
N VAL A 56 6.36 20.92 -5.44
CA VAL A 56 5.12 21.64 -5.06
C VAL A 56 5.18 23.09 -5.53
N GLY A 57 6.36 23.74 -5.48
CA GLY A 57 6.57 25.09 -6.02
C GLY A 57 6.33 25.17 -7.53
N ARG A 58 6.76 24.14 -8.28
CA ARG A 58 6.58 24.05 -9.75
C ARG A 58 5.20 23.50 -10.16
N HIS A 59 4.57 22.71 -9.33
CA HIS A 59 3.26 22.07 -9.54
C HIS A 59 2.30 22.35 -8.39
N PRO A 60 1.72 23.58 -8.30
CA PRO A 60 0.81 23.93 -7.19
C PRO A 60 -0.42 23.01 -7.06
N ALA A 61 -0.77 22.30 -8.13
CA ALA A 61 -1.84 21.31 -8.13
C ALA A 61 -1.61 20.15 -7.12
N LEU A 62 -0.36 19.89 -6.70
CA LEU A 62 -0.08 18.97 -5.60
C LEU A 62 -0.71 19.44 -4.28
N ARG A 63 -0.76 20.76 -4.02
CA ARG A 63 -1.49 21.30 -2.87
C ARG A 63 -2.99 21.09 -2.99
N ALA A 64 -3.53 21.24 -4.19
CA ALA A 64 -4.95 21.00 -4.45
C ALA A 64 -5.31 19.51 -4.25
N LEU A 65 -4.49 18.59 -4.78
CA LEU A 65 -4.60 17.15 -4.50
C LEU A 65 -4.55 16.88 -3.00
N ALA A 66 -3.59 17.46 -2.29
CA ALA A 66 -3.48 17.33 -0.85
C ALA A 66 -4.74 17.85 -0.14
N ALA A 67 -5.34 18.94 -0.56
CA ALA A 67 -6.52 19.52 0.09
C ALA A 67 -7.77 18.65 0.01
N VAL A 68 -7.96 17.90 -1.09
CA VAL A 68 -9.19 17.12 -1.34
C VAL A 68 -9.03 15.61 -1.15
N SER A 69 -7.81 15.09 -1.12
CA SER A 69 -7.56 13.67 -0.98
C SER A 69 -7.54 13.22 0.49
N GLY A 70 -7.77 11.94 0.72
CA GLY A 70 -7.99 11.35 2.04
C GLY A 70 -9.42 11.53 2.52
N ASN A 71 -9.80 10.71 3.49
CA ASN A 71 -11.16 10.72 4.04
C ASN A 71 -11.48 12.09 4.66
N LYS A 72 -12.25 12.87 3.95
CA LYS A 72 -12.77 14.17 4.39
C LYS A 72 -14.30 14.04 4.61
N GLY A 73 -14.69 13.64 5.82
CA GLY A 73 -16.08 13.29 6.09
C GLY A 73 -16.51 12.00 5.39
N ASP A 74 -17.73 11.94 4.88
CA ASP A 74 -18.33 10.74 4.26
C ASP A 74 -18.00 10.60 2.75
N ALA A 75 -17.20 11.51 2.18
CA ALA A 75 -16.91 11.57 0.77
C ALA A 75 -15.42 11.43 0.48
N ASN A 76 -15.10 10.81 -0.66
CA ASN A 76 -13.75 10.73 -1.23
C ASN A 76 -13.74 11.34 -2.63
N VAL A 77 -12.57 11.77 -3.06
CA VAL A 77 -12.29 12.09 -4.46
C VAL A 77 -11.60 10.86 -5.07
N ASP A 78 -12.42 9.92 -5.53
CA ASP A 78 -11.93 8.60 -5.97
C ASP A 78 -11.24 8.67 -7.34
N PHE A 79 -11.63 9.61 -8.20
CA PHE A 79 -11.06 9.75 -9.55
C PHE A 79 -9.56 10.09 -9.58
N ILE A 80 -8.99 10.65 -8.50
CA ILE A 80 -7.55 11.00 -8.45
C ILE A 80 -6.63 9.78 -8.42
N ALA A 81 -7.15 8.65 -7.94
CA ALA A 81 -6.44 7.37 -7.95
C ALA A 81 -7.48 6.24 -8.06
N PRO A 82 -8.11 6.04 -9.23
CA PRO A 82 -9.12 5.01 -9.43
C PRO A 82 -8.52 3.62 -9.25
N PRO A 83 -9.30 2.65 -8.72
CA PRO A 83 -8.85 1.28 -8.60
C PRO A 83 -8.43 0.70 -9.95
N PRO A 84 -7.34 -0.10 -10.01
CA PRO A 84 -6.80 -0.62 -11.26
C PRO A 84 -7.76 -1.62 -11.94
N ALA A 85 -7.73 -1.66 -13.27
CA ALA A 85 -8.50 -2.65 -14.03
C ALA A 85 -7.88 -4.05 -14.01
N GLY A 86 -6.60 -4.18 -13.62
CA GLY A 86 -5.85 -5.44 -13.61
C GLY A 86 -5.07 -5.67 -12.31
N MET A 87 -4.43 -6.84 -12.17
CA MET A 87 -3.70 -7.19 -10.95
C MET A 87 -2.36 -6.45 -10.79
N SER A 88 -1.72 -6.12 -11.89
CA SER A 88 -0.46 -5.34 -11.93
C SER A 88 -0.47 -4.52 -13.20
N VAL A 89 -0.76 -3.24 -13.07
CA VAL A 89 -0.91 -2.31 -14.20
C VAL A 89 0.18 -1.24 -14.07
N PRO A 90 0.87 -0.87 -15.18
CA PRO A 90 1.84 0.23 -15.15
C PRO A 90 1.20 1.55 -14.71
N PHE A 91 1.99 2.40 -14.06
CA PHE A 91 1.56 3.72 -13.60
C PHE A 91 0.90 4.55 -14.71
N GLU A 92 1.50 4.54 -15.90
CA GLU A 92 1.03 5.31 -17.07
C GLU A 92 -0.36 4.89 -17.50
N THR A 93 -0.67 3.58 -17.39
CA THR A 93 -2.00 3.04 -17.74
C THR A 93 -3.05 3.46 -16.70
N GLU A 94 -2.72 3.45 -15.42
CA GLU A 94 -3.61 3.93 -14.35
C GLU A 94 -3.81 5.45 -14.45
N LEU A 95 -2.74 6.20 -14.70
CA LEU A 95 -2.82 7.65 -14.92
C LEU A 95 -3.67 7.99 -16.14
N ALA A 96 -3.57 7.21 -17.23
CA ALA A 96 -4.45 7.37 -18.38
C ALA A 96 -5.92 7.07 -18.02
N SER A 97 -6.20 6.17 -17.08
CA SER A 97 -7.55 5.96 -16.55
C SER A 97 -8.06 7.18 -15.80
N MET A 98 -7.24 7.75 -14.91
CA MET A 98 -7.55 9.02 -14.25
C MET A 98 -7.86 10.13 -15.25
N ARG A 99 -7.03 10.29 -16.29
CA ARG A 99 -7.18 11.33 -17.33
C ARG A 99 -8.48 11.19 -18.14
N ARG A 100 -9.07 10.00 -18.21
CA ARG A 100 -10.36 9.77 -18.89
C ARG A 100 -11.58 10.13 -18.07
N THR A 101 -11.42 10.46 -16.79
CA THR A 101 -12.55 10.87 -15.95
C THR A 101 -13.25 12.09 -16.52
N PRO A 102 -14.55 12.07 -16.72
CA PRO A 102 -15.30 13.24 -17.15
C PRO A 102 -15.16 14.38 -16.14
N VAL A 103 -14.95 15.61 -16.62
CA VAL A 103 -14.80 16.79 -15.75
C VAL A 103 -16.03 16.98 -14.86
N ALA A 104 -17.21 16.69 -15.34
CA ALA A 104 -18.45 16.78 -14.55
C ALA A 104 -18.43 15.81 -13.36
N GLN A 105 -17.93 14.57 -13.55
CA GLN A 105 -17.74 13.61 -12.46
C GLN A 105 -16.69 14.10 -11.47
N ALA A 106 -15.54 14.57 -11.94
CA ALA A 106 -14.49 15.12 -11.10
C ALA A 106 -15.01 16.27 -10.22
N HIS A 107 -15.72 17.23 -10.82
CA HIS A 107 -16.32 18.33 -10.08
C HIS A 107 -17.38 17.86 -9.07
N ALA A 108 -18.18 16.84 -9.40
CA ALA A 108 -19.15 16.28 -8.47
C ALA A 108 -18.49 15.64 -7.23
N GLU A 109 -17.42 14.86 -7.44
CA GLU A 109 -16.64 14.26 -6.34
C GLU A 109 -15.96 15.33 -5.49
N ILE A 110 -15.29 16.31 -6.12
CA ILE A 110 -14.65 17.44 -5.43
C ILE A 110 -15.67 18.24 -4.61
N THR A 111 -16.83 18.57 -5.19
CA THR A 111 -17.87 19.34 -4.50
C THR A 111 -18.34 18.65 -3.23
N ARG A 112 -18.54 17.33 -3.26
CA ARG A 112 -18.94 16.55 -2.07
C ARG A 112 -17.89 16.65 -0.95
N VAL A 113 -16.61 16.57 -1.30
CA VAL A 113 -15.51 16.65 -0.33
C VAL A 113 -15.36 18.08 0.22
N VAL A 114 -15.37 19.07 -0.66
CA VAL A 114 -15.20 20.48 -0.29
C VAL A 114 -16.32 20.98 0.60
N ALA A 115 -17.55 20.49 0.43
CA ALA A 115 -18.69 20.83 1.30
C ALA A 115 -18.44 20.46 2.78
N GLY A 116 -17.59 19.47 3.05
CA GLY A 116 -17.21 19.07 4.41
C GLY A 116 -15.96 19.79 4.95
N LEU A 117 -15.33 20.69 4.17
CA LEU A 117 -14.13 21.41 4.60
C LEU A 117 -14.51 22.77 5.23
N PRO A 118 -13.83 23.22 6.30
CA PRO A 118 -14.13 24.50 6.94
C PRO A 118 -13.84 25.71 6.04
N SER A 119 -12.81 25.64 5.22
CA SER A 119 -12.50 26.63 4.17
C SER A 119 -11.52 26.04 3.16
N LEU A 120 -11.55 26.52 1.93
CA LEU A 120 -10.59 26.20 0.87
C LEU A 120 -10.01 27.51 0.33
N PRO A 121 -8.65 27.68 0.31
CA PRO A 121 -8.02 28.86 -0.29
C PRO A 121 -8.47 29.07 -1.72
N GLY A 122 -8.65 30.34 -2.16
CA GLY A 122 -9.14 30.69 -3.50
C GLY A 122 -8.31 30.07 -4.61
N GLU A 123 -6.98 30.15 -4.51
CA GLU A 123 -6.06 29.56 -5.50
C GLU A 123 -6.28 28.03 -5.68
N LEU A 124 -6.55 27.30 -4.61
CA LEU A 124 -6.82 25.86 -4.69
C LEU A 124 -8.22 25.60 -5.27
N ARG A 125 -9.18 26.46 -4.95
CA ARG A 125 -10.53 26.40 -5.51
C ARG A 125 -10.50 26.60 -7.02
N ASP A 126 -9.72 27.57 -7.51
CA ASP A 126 -9.57 27.86 -8.94
C ASP A 126 -8.98 26.67 -9.70
N VAL A 127 -8.02 25.96 -9.12
CA VAL A 127 -7.48 24.73 -9.69
C VAL A 127 -8.52 23.61 -9.70
N LEU A 128 -9.21 23.39 -8.57
CA LEU A 128 -10.12 22.25 -8.37
C LEU A 128 -11.43 22.38 -9.18
N PHE A 129 -11.87 23.59 -9.48
CA PHE A 129 -13.07 23.84 -10.29
C PHE A 129 -12.77 24.32 -11.71
N SER A 130 -11.50 24.21 -12.12
CA SER A 130 -11.07 24.50 -13.49
C SER A 130 -11.67 23.47 -14.48
N PRO A 131 -12.00 23.87 -15.72
CA PRO A 131 -12.39 22.93 -16.78
C PRO A 131 -11.29 21.93 -17.14
N ARG A 132 -10.05 22.15 -16.71
CA ARG A 132 -8.90 21.28 -16.92
C ARG A 132 -8.48 20.52 -15.67
N VAL A 133 -9.29 20.46 -14.63
CA VAL A 133 -8.94 19.90 -13.33
C VAL A 133 -8.33 18.51 -13.43
N VAL A 134 -8.94 17.60 -14.19
CA VAL A 134 -8.47 16.21 -14.33
C VAL A 134 -7.05 16.17 -14.91
N GLN A 135 -6.78 16.97 -15.96
CA GLN A 135 -5.48 17.00 -16.60
C GLN A 135 -4.42 17.63 -15.68
N VAL A 136 -4.75 18.74 -15.06
CA VAL A 136 -3.82 19.46 -14.16
C VAL A 136 -3.44 18.63 -12.94
N LEU A 137 -4.39 17.90 -12.34
CA LEU A 137 -4.11 17.00 -11.22
C LEU A 137 -3.32 15.76 -11.66
N ALA A 138 -3.63 15.21 -12.85
CA ALA A 138 -2.89 14.07 -13.40
C ALA A 138 -1.45 14.44 -13.75
N ASP A 139 -1.22 15.63 -14.34
CA ASP A 139 0.12 16.13 -14.64
C ASP A 139 0.97 16.31 -13.37
N ALA A 140 0.34 16.74 -12.28
CA ALA A 140 0.99 16.84 -10.98
C ALA A 140 1.41 15.48 -10.41
N TYR A 141 0.54 14.44 -10.50
CA TYR A 141 0.91 13.08 -10.11
C TYR A 141 1.95 12.45 -11.04
N GLU A 142 1.89 12.72 -12.33
CA GLU A 142 2.93 12.26 -13.26
C GLU A 142 4.30 12.84 -12.92
N ALA A 143 4.37 14.13 -12.60
CA ALA A 143 5.60 14.77 -12.16
C ALA A 143 6.12 14.18 -10.84
N LEU A 144 5.23 13.96 -9.85
CA LEU A 144 5.57 13.34 -8.58
C LEU A 144 6.09 11.91 -8.75
N TRP A 145 5.42 11.12 -9.59
CA TRP A 145 5.87 9.77 -9.93
C TRP A 145 7.25 9.80 -10.56
N ARG A 146 7.41 10.54 -11.64
CA ARG A 146 8.65 10.57 -12.42
C ARG A 146 9.85 11.03 -11.60
N GLU A 147 9.70 12.05 -10.76
CA GLU A 147 10.82 12.68 -10.08
C GLU A 147 11.14 12.05 -8.72
N ILE A 148 10.17 11.46 -8.06
CA ILE A 148 10.32 10.98 -6.67
C ILE A 148 9.95 9.50 -6.50
N ILE A 149 8.71 9.12 -6.87
CA ILE A 149 8.18 7.83 -6.47
C ILE A 149 8.82 6.69 -7.28
N SER A 150 9.00 6.87 -8.59
CA SER A 150 9.57 5.87 -9.49
C SER A 150 10.97 5.42 -9.05
N VAL A 151 11.77 6.31 -8.47
CA VAL A 151 13.11 5.99 -7.94
C VAL A 151 13.04 4.97 -6.78
N GLY A 152 12.01 5.08 -5.94
CA GLY A 152 11.77 4.15 -4.83
C GLY A 152 10.88 2.96 -5.18
N TRP A 153 10.25 2.98 -6.35
CA TRP A 153 9.22 2.03 -6.75
C TRP A 153 9.65 0.56 -6.70
N PRO A 154 10.84 0.15 -7.16
CA PRO A 154 11.26 -1.24 -7.07
C PRO A 154 11.21 -1.80 -5.64
N ARG A 155 11.55 -0.96 -4.65
CA ARG A 155 11.45 -1.32 -3.23
C ARG A 155 10.01 -1.42 -2.75
N PHE A 156 9.19 -0.42 -3.06
CA PHE A 156 7.77 -0.42 -2.66
C PHE A 156 7.02 -1.57 -3.32
N HIS A 157 7.20 -1.76 -4.62
CA HIS A 157 6.62 -2.88 -5.35
C HIS A 157 6.96 -4.23 -4.71
N THR A 158 8.23 -4.43 -4.33
CA THR A 158 8.66 -5.67 -3.65
C THR A 158 7.92 -5.90 -2.32
N ILE A 159 7.65 -4.85 -1.55
CA ILE A 159 6.89 -4.94 -0.31
C ILE A 159 5.45 -5.36 -0.60
N LEU A 160 4.81 -4.70 -1.57
CA LEU A 160 3.42 -4.95 -1.95
C LEU A 160 3.25 -6.36 -2.56
N GLU A 161 4.14 -6.73 -3.47
CA GLU A 161 4.15 -8.05 -4.12
C GLU A 161 4.30 -9.18 -3.10
N ARG A 162 5.20 -9.01 -2.12
CA ARG A 162 5.38 -9.98 -1.04
C ARG A 162 4.11 -10.16 -0.22
N ASP A 163 3.40 -9.08 0.13
CA ASP A 163 2.13 -9.17 0.86
C ASP A 163 1.07 -9.90 0.02
N VAL A 164 0.94 -9.56 -1.26
CA VAL A 164 0.01 -10.22 -2.19
C VAL A 164 0.30 -11.71 -2.31
N ILE A 165 1.56 -12.11 -2.53
CA ILE A 165 1.96 -13.52 -2.64
C ILE A 165 1.62 -14.29 -1.36
N GLN A 166 1.90 -13.72 -0.20
CA GLN A 166 1.60 -14.36 1.08
C GLN A 166 0.10 -14.55 1.28
N ARG A 167 -0.71 -13.53 0.97
CA ARG A 167 -2.17 -13.61 1.11
C ARG A 167 -2.80 -14.54 0.08
N ALA A 168 -2.31 -14.53 -1.15
CA ALA A 168 -2.73 -15.47 -2.17
C ALA A 168 -2.41 -16.93 -1.75
N GLY A 169 -1.26 -17.18 -1.14
CA GLY A 169 -0.93 -18.47 -0.55
C GLY A 169 -1.87 -18.90 0.57
N ARG A 170 -2.23 -17.99 1.48
CA ARG A 170 -3.23 -18.25 2.53
C ARG A 170 -4.63 -18.49 1.97
N LEU A 171 -5.01 -17.71 0.95
CA LEU A 171 -6.27 -17.89 0.24
C LEU A 171 -6.36 -19.29 -0.38
N ALA A 172 -5.31 -19.71 -1.07
CA ALA A 172 -5.27 -21.03 -1.72
C ALA A 172 -5.30 -22.19 -0.71
N ALA A 173 -4.64 -22.05 0.44
CA ALA A 173 -4.53 -23.10 1.45
C ALA A 173 -5.71 -23.15 2.42
N TYR A 174 -6.31 -22.00 2.78
CA TYR A 174 -7.23 -21.88 3.91
C TYR A 174 -8.48 -21.05 3.61
N GLY A 175 -8.64 -20.55 2.38
CA GLY A 175 -9.79 -19.77 1.95
C GLY A 175 -9.77 -18.29 2.37
N TRP A 176 -10.85 -17.56 2.01
CA TRP A 176 -10.95 -16.11 2.17
C TRP A 176 -10.86 -15.64 3.62
N ALA A 177 -11.49 -16.35 4.56
CA ALA A 177 -11.43 -15.98 5.98
C ALA A 177 -9.97 -15.87 6.46
N ALA A 178 -9.14 -16.85 6.12
CA ALA A 178 -7.72 -16.86 6.49
C ALA A 178 -6.89 -15.82 5.72
N ALA A 179 -7.24 -15.52 4.47
CA ALA A 179 -6.55 -14.50 3.68
C ALA A 179 -6.82 -13.08 4.20
N LEU A 180 -8.03 -12.86 4.76
CA LEU A 180 -8.46 -11.57 5.32
C LEU A 180 -8.18 -11.44 6.81
N ASP A 181 -7.93 -12.55 7.51
CA ASP A 181 -7.45 -12.50 8.88
C ASP A 181 -6.15 -11.70 8.92
N ASP A 182 -6.00 -10.82 9.91
CA ASP A 182 -4.85 -9.92 10.01
C ASP A 182 -4.62 -8.94 8.82
N LEU A 183 -5.62 -8.71 7.96
CA LEU A 183 -5.52 -7.67 6.91
C LEU A 183 -5.28 -6.29 7.56
N SER A 184 -6.04 -6.00 8.58
CA SER A 184 -5.93 -4.83 9.46
C SER A 184 -6.80 -5.04 10.69
N ASP A 185 -6.48 -4.39 11.80
CA ASP A 185 -7.36 -4.36 12.98
C ASP A 185 -8.74 -3.75 12.68
N GLN A 186 -8.85 -3.02 11.59
CA GLN A 186 -10.08 -2.40 11.12
C GLN A 186 -10.96 -3.33 10.26
N VAL A 187 -10.45 -4.50 9.82
CA VAL A 187 -11.15 -5.42 8.91
C VAL A 187 -11.38 -6.75 9.61
N ARG A 188 -12.60 -7.27 9.53
CA ARG A 188 -12.97 -8.59 10.07
C ARG A 188 -13.89 -9.32 9.11
N TRP A 189 -13.55 -10.57 8.82
CA TRP A 189 -14.48 -11.49 8.18
C TRP A 189 -15.51 -11.99 9.21
N ARG A 190 -16.78 -11.99 8.83
CA ARG A 190 -17.88 -12.52 9.65
C ARG A 190 -18.43 -13.80 9.02
N GLN A 191 -18.80 -14.76 9.85
CA GLN A 191 -19.33 -16.07 9.41
C GLN A 191 -20.63 -15.95 8.61
N ASP A 192 -21.36 -14.84 8.76
CA ASP A 192 -22.59 -14.53 8.03
C ASP A 192 -22.34 -14.01 6.59
N GLY A 193 -21.11 -14.11 6.09
CA GLY A 193 -20.77 -13.71 4.71
C GLY A 193 -20.55 -12.21 4.52
N HIS A 194 -20.19 -11.49 5.57
CA HIS A 194 -19.87 -10.06 5.49
C HIS A 194 -18.40 -9.80 5.82
N ILE A 195 -17.84 -8.78 5.18
CA ILE A 195 -16.62 -8.11 5.61
C ILE A 195 -17.04 -6.89 6.42
N GLU A 196 -16.70 -6.86 7.69
CA GLU A 196 -16.88 -5.69 8.55
C GLU A 196 -15.64 -4.81 8.49
N VAL A 197 -15.82 -3.53 8.13
CA VAL A 197 -14.75 -2.56 8.04
C VAL A 197 -15.05 -1.38 8.96
N ARG A 198 -14.14 -1.09 9.89
CA ARG A 198 -14.24 0.09 10.76
C ARG A 198 -13.59 1.29 10.09
N LEU A 199 -14.39 2.07 9.37
CA LEU A 199 -13.98 3.36 8.81
C LEU A 199 -14.55 4.48 9.70
N HIS A 200 -13.83 5.58 9.80
CA HIS A 200 -14.31 6.73 10.60
C HIS A 200 -15.48 7.46 9.94
N THR A 201 -15.66 7.30 8.65
CA THR A 201 -16.51 8.15 7.82
C THR A 201 -17.62 7.41 7.07
N ARG A 202 -17.56 6.09 6.96
CA ARG A 202 -18.58 5.30 6.25
C ARG A 202 -19.19 4.24 7.14
N HIS A 203 -20.52 4.18 7.09
CA HIS A 203 -21.34 3.25 7.88
C HIS A 203 -22.40 2.61 6.99
N GLY A 204 -23.02 1.54 7.48
CA GLY A 204 -24.14 0.90 6.79
C GLY A 204 -23.76 -0.38 6.05
N LEU A 205 -24.64 -0.78 5.11
CA LEU A 205 -24.49 -1.99 4.31
C LEU A 205 -24.16 -1.61 2.85
N HIS A 206 -23.11 -2.22 2.32
CA HIS A 206 -22.77 -2.18 0.90
C HIS A 206 -22.86 -3.58 0.30
N VAL A 207 -23.50 -3.73 -0.85
CA VAL A 207 -23.68 -5.01 -1.55
C VAL A 207 -22.79 -5.00 -2.79
N LEU A 208 -21.89 -5.99 -2.92
CA LEU A 208 -20.98 -6.07 -4.06
C LEU A 208 -21.66 -6.45 -5.37
N GLY A 209 -22.77 -7.20 -5.29
CA GLY A 209 -23.61 -7.53 -6.44
C GLY A 209 -22.93 -8.41 -7.51
N GLY A 210 -22.04 -9.31 -7.11
CA GLY A 210 -21.32 -10.21 -8.01
C GLY A 210 -20.08 -9.58 -8.68
N LYS A 211 -19.80 -8.30 -8.41
CA LYS A 211 -18.64 -7.58 -9.00
C LYS A 211 -17.31 -7.92 -8.34
N GLY A 212 -17.36 -8.52 -7.15
CA GLY A 212 -16.18 -8.80 -6.33
C GLY A 212 -15.55 -7.57 -5.69
N LEU A 213 -14.41 -7.78 -5.02
CA LEU A 213 -13.67 -6.76 -4.28
C LEU A 213 -12.19 -6.84 -4.62
N LEU A 214 -11.58 -5.72 -4.98
CA LEU A 214 -10.13 -5.61 -5.12
C LEU A 214 -9.50 -5.34 -3.75
N PHE A 215 -8.47 -6.09 -3.42
CA PHE A 215 -7.65 -5.87 -2.22
C PHE A 215 -6.32 -5.26 -2.64
N LEU A 216 -6.09 -4.01 -2.24
CA LEU A 216 -4.99 -3.17 -2.67
C LEU A 216 -4.04 -2.88 -1.49
N PRO A 217 -2.89 -3.55 -1.39
CA PRO A 217 -1.92 -3.23 -0.35
C PRO A 217 -1.29 -1.86 -0.60
N THR A 218 -0.98 -1.13 0.49
CA THR A 218 -0.18 0.10 0.43
C THR A 218 0.94 0.07 1.46
N ALA A 219 2.11 0.58 1.09
CA ALA A 219 3.24 0.72 1.99
C ALA A 219 3.17 2.00 2.85
N PHE A 220 2.40 3.01 2.45
CA PHE A 220 2.40 4.34 3.04
C PHE A 220 1.20 4.67 3.95
N SER A 221 0.28 3.75 4.16
CA SER A 221 -0.84 3.97 5.08
C SER A 221 -0.93 2.89 6.14
N ARG A 222 -1.39 3.28 7.33
CA ARG A 222 -1.77 2.35 8.41
C ARG A 222 -3.28 2.17 8.51
N SER A 223 -4.02 2.99 7.78
CA SER A 223 -5.48 2.98 7.77
C SER A 223 -6.01 2.24 6.55
N VAL A 224 -7.22 1.70 6.68
CA VAL A 224 -7.95 1.10 5.57
C VAL A 224 -8.74 2.19 4.85
N GLY A 225 -8.71 2.12 3.51
CA GLY A 225 -9.56 2.93 2.63
C GLY A 225 -10.52 2.03 1.84
N ALA A 226 -11.63 2.59 1.37
CA ALA A 226 -12.60 1.85 0.58
C ALA A 226 -13.11 2.67 -0.60
N TYR A 227 -13.12 2.06 -1.78
CA TYR A 227 -13.76 2.53 -3.01
C TYR A 227 -15.04 1.71 -3.19
N LEU A 228 -16.19 2.33 -2.99
CA LEU A 228 -17.50 1.66 -3.01
C LEU A 228 -18.55 2.48 -3.77
N GLU A 229 -18.12 3.46 -4.55
CA GLU A 229 -18.99 4.24 -5.44
C GLU A 229 -19.23 3.44 -6.74
N GLU A 230 -20.43 3.54 -7.30
CA GLU A 230 -20.81 2.80 -8.50
C GLU A 230 -19.93 3.10 -9.73
N SER A 231 -19.34 4.30 -9.76
CA SER A 231 -18.45 4.75 -10.84
C SER A 231 -17.13 3.98 -10.92
N TRP A 232 -16.76 3.26 -9.85
CA TRP A 232 -15.46 2.60 -9.72
C TRP A 232 -15.58 1.13 -9.33
N PRO A 233 -14.60 0.28 -9.66
CA PRO A 233 -14.53 -1.06 -9.09
C PRO A 233 -14.49 -1.01 -7.56
N ASN A 234 -15.22 -1.91 -6.90
CA ASN A 234 -15.15 -2.02 -5.46
C ASN A 234 -13.72 -2.38 -5.03
N ALA A 235 -13.14 -1.63 -4.09
CA ALA A 235 -11.80 -1.91 -3.61
C ALA A 235 -11.64 -1.58 -2.12
N LEU A 236 -10.79 -2.34 -1.42
CA LEU A 236 -10.25 -2.05 -0.10
C LEU A 236 -8.75 -1.83 -0.20
N VAL A 237 -8.29 -0.66 0.17
CA VAL A 237 -6.88 -0.35 0.35
C VAL A 237 -6.51 -0.67 1.79
N TYR A 238 -5.43 -1.40 2.00
CA TYR A 238 -5.03 -1.86 3.33
C TYR A 238 -3.51 -1.78 3.53
N PRO A 239 -3.02 -1.64 4.79
CA PRO A 239 -1.58 -1.61 5.05
C PRO A 239 -0.93 -2.95 4.69
N ALA A 240 0.06 -2.92 3.79
CA ALA A 240 0.86 -4.09 3.48
C ALA A 240 1.64 -4.56 4.71
N ARG A 241 1.81 -5.86 4.87
CA ARG A 241 2.63 -6.43 5.95
C ARG A 241 4.07 -5.92 5.88
N GLY A 242 4.66 -5.68 7.04
CA GLY A 242 6.02 -5.11 7.14
C GLY A 242 6.07 -3.59 7.12
N THR A 243 4.92 -2.91 6.92
CA THR A 243 4.83 -1.45 6.97
C THR A 243 4.11 -0.90 8.21
N GLY A 244 3.28 -1.70 8.86
CA GLY A 244 2.44 -1.25 9.97
C GLY A 244 2.71 -1.88 11.34
N ALA A 245 3.04 -3.14 11.42
CA ALA A 245 3.75 -3.66 12.56
C ALA A 245 5.16 -3.09 12.44
N GLY A 246 5.59 -2.28 13.37
CA GLY A 246 6.93 -1.73 13.30
C GLY A 246 7.85 -2.76 12.66
N VAL A 247 8.60 -2.35 11.64
CA VAL A 247 9.85 -3.04 11.39
C VAL A 247 10.48 -2.93 12.76
N GLY A 248 10.30 -3.97 13.56
CA GLY A 248 10.98 -4.08 14.80
C GLY A 248 12.42 -3.80 14.41
N VAL A 249 12.96 -2.70 14.87
CA VAL A 249 14.42 -2.63 15.00
C VAL A 249 14.73 -4.00 15.55
N PRO A 250 15.48 -4.86 14.79
CA PRO A 250 15.76 -6.20 15.26
C PRO A 250 16.08 -6.02 16.72
N ASP A 251 15.37 -6.72 17.62
CA ASP A 251 15.47 -6.52 19.04
C ASP A 251 16.93 -6.27 19.35
N GLY A 252 17.24 -5.25 20.13
CA GLY A 252 18.61 -4.82 20.31
C GLY A 252 19.54 -6.02 20.54
N ASP A 253 19.05 -7.04 21.22
CA ASP A 253 19.73 -8.29 21.55
C ASP A 253 20.06 -9.14 20.32
N LEU A 254 19.10 -9.33 19.38
CA LEU A 254 19.35 -10.07 18.15
C LEU A 254 20.36 -9.32 17.26
N ALA A 255 20.25 -8.01 17.18
CA ALA A 255 21.16 -7.18 16.41
C ALA A 255 22.58 -7.13 17.03
N LEU A 256 22.67 -7.19 18.36
CA LEU A 256 23.96 -7.33 19.08
C LEU A 256 24.60 -8.69 18.79
N LEU A 257 23.81 -9.76 18.79
CA LEU A 257 24.31 -11.13 18.61
C LEU A 257 24.79 -11.41 17.20
N ILE A 258 24.04 -11.06 16.16
CA ILE A 258 24.34 -11.43 14.78
C ILE A 258 24.59 -10.26 13.83
N GLY A 259 24.54 -9.04 14.34
CA GLY A 259 24.67 -7.80 13.58
C GLY A 259 23.35 -7.35 12.93
N ARG A 260 23.15 -6.02 12.86
CA ARG A 260 21.87 -5.40 12.42
C ARG A 260 21.32 -5.93 11.10
N THR A 261 22.17 -6.07 10.08
CA THR A 261 21.71 -6.52 8.76
C THR A 261 21.24 -7.97 8.77
N ARG A 262 22.00 -8.88 9.44
CA ARG A 262 21.62 -10.30 9.53
C ARG A 262 20.38 -10.49 10.39
N ALA A 263 20.27 -9.75 11.49
CA ALA A 263 19.06 -9.73 12.31
C ALA A 263 17.84 -9.31 11.49
N ARG A 264 17.98 -8.24 10.70
CA ARG A 264 16.90 -7.77 9.82
C ARG A 264 16.55 -8.80 8.74
N ILE A 265 17.55 -9.40 8.08
CA ILE A 265 17.30 -10.48 7.11
C ILE A 265 16.54 -11.64 7.77
N LEU A 266 16.98 -12.06 8.96
CA LEU A 266 16.34 -13.16 9.67
C LEU A 266 14.91 -12.83 10.07
N THR A 267 14.65 -11.61 10.53
CA THR A 267 13.27 -11.13 10.83
C THR A 267 12.40 -11.12 9.58
N GLU A 268 12.93 -10.59 8.47
CA GLU A 268 12.22 -10.52 7.18
C GLU A 268 11.93 -11.90 6.59
N LEU A 269 12.72 -12.91 6.88
CA LEU A 269 12.51 -14.29 6.47
C LEU A 269 11.40 -15.03 7.29
N ALA A 270 10.56 -14.30 8.04
CA ALA A 270 9.26 -14.82 8.49
C ALA A 270 8.44 -15.34 7.31
N VAL A 271 8.67 -14.78 6.13
CA VAL A 271 8.15 -15.26 4.85
C VAL A 271 9.33 -15.59 3.95
N PRO A 272 9.33 -16.75 3.28
CA PRO A 272 10.38 -17.11 2.34
C PRO A 272 10.61 -16.04 1.27
N ALA A 273 11.88 -15.71 0.98
CA ALA A 273 12.23 -14.65 0.03
C ALA A 273 13.48 -15.01 -0.77
N THR A 274 13.61 -14.43 -1.98
CA THR A 274 14.82 -14.54 -2.80
C THR A 274 15.86 -13.50 -2.40
N THR A 275 17.12 -13.69 -2.82
CA THR A 275 18.18 -12.68 -2.62
C THR A 275 17.79 -11.33 -3.22
N THR A 276 17.17 -11.34 -4.41
CA THR A 276 16.72 -10.12 -5.10
C THR A 276 15.67 -9.37 -4.29
N HIS A 277 14.69 -10.08 -3.75
CA HIS A 277 13.66 -9.49 -2.88
C HIS A 277 14.27 -8.86 -1.63
N LEU A 278 15.15 -9.59 -0.93
CA LEU A 278 15.79 -9.08 0.29
C LEU A 278 16.72 -7.90 0.00
N ALA A 279 17.46 -7.92 -1.11
CA ALA A 279 18.32 -6.81 -1.52
C ALA A 279 17.50 -5.53 -1.76
N ALA A 280 16.40 -5.64 -2.50
CA ALA A 280 15.48 -4.53 -2.74
C ALA A 280 14.85 -4.00 -1.42
N LEU A 281 14.37 -4.92 -0.57
CA LEU A 281 13.75 -4.58 0.72
C LEU A 281 14.71 -3.86 1.66
N LEU A 282 15.99 -4.28 1.67
CA LEU A 282 17.02 -3.73 2.54
C LEU A 282 17.73 -2.50 1.95
N GLY A 283 17.50 -2.20 0.66
CA GLY A 283 18.23 -1.15 -0.06
C GLY A 283 19.73 -1.48 -0.21
N GLN A 284 20.07 -2.76 -0.42
CA GLN A 284 21.45 -3.23 -0.51
C GLN A 284 21.73 -3.88 -1.86
N SER A 285 23.03 -4.04 -2.20
CA SER A 285 23.42 -4.79 -3.39
C SER A 285 23.11 -6.29 -3.24
N LEU A 286 22.90 -6.98 -4.37
CA LEU A 286 22.71 -8.43 -4.42
C LEU A 286 23.89 -9.17 -3.79
N GLY A 287 25.12 -8.72 -4.05
CA GLY A 287 26.35 -9.32 -3.50
C GLY A 287 26.41 -9.21 -1.97
N THR A 288 26.13 -8.05 -1.41
CA THR A 288 26.09 -7.82 0.03
C THR A 288 25.05 -8.68 0.70
N THR A 289 23.83 -8.70 0.15
CA THR A 289 22.71 -9.51 0.68
C THR A 289 23.02 -11.01 0.57
N GLY A 290 23.60 -11.44 -0.56
CA GLY A 290 24.04 -12.82 -0.76
C GLY A 290 25.10 -13.26 0.26
N GLY A 291 26.06 -12.40 0.59
CA GLY A 291 27.06 -12.65 1.63
C GLY A 291 26.44 -12.85 3.02
N HIS A 292 25.45 -12.03 3.39
CA HIS A 292 24.72 -12.20 4.65
C HIS A 292 23.90 -13.49 4.69
N LEU A 293 23.19 -13.82 3.60
CA LEU A 293 22.44 -15.07 3.47
C LEU A 293 23.36 -16.30 3.55
N ALA A 294 24.53 -16.26 2.92
CA ALA A 294 25.52 -17.34 3.01
C ALA A 294 26.01 -17.55 4.45
N ALA A 295 26.23 -16.45 5.20
CA ALA A 295 26.60 -16.52 6.62
C ALA A 295 25.46 -17.15 7.46
N LEU A 296 24.22 -16.69 7.31
CA LEU A 296 23.06 -17.24 8.02
C LEU A 296 22.79 -18.71 7.69
N ARG A 297 23.06 -19.11 6.43
CA ARG A 297 22.93 -20.50 6.02
C ARG A 297 24.00 -21.40 6.62
N ARG A 298 25.28 -20.95 6.69
CA ARG A 298 26.35 -21.68 7.35
C ARG A 298 26.11 -21.90 8.84
N THR A 299 25.43 -20.97 9.49
CA THR A 299 25.07 -21.09 10.92
C THR A 299 23.77 -21.86 11.15
N GLY A 300 23.15 -22.40 10.08
CA GLY A 300 21.91 -23.16 10.19
C GLY A 300 20.65 -22.35 10.53
N LEU A 301 20.73 -21.03 10.52
CA LEU A 301 19.59 -20.14 10.83
C LEU A 301 18.63 -19.99 9.65
N VAL A 302 19.13 -20.19 8.42
CA VAL A 302 18.39 -20.07 7.17
C VAL A 302 18.66 -21.27 6.28
N ALA A 303 17.62 -21.78 5.61
CA ALA A 303 17.71 -22.78 4.56
C ALA A 303 17.39 -22.13 3.21
N GLY A 304 18.00 -22.64 2.13
CA GLY A 304 17.71 -22.19 0.77
C GLY A 304 17.26 -23.35 -0.08
N THR A 305 16.09 -23.24 -0.71
CA THR A 305 15.52 -24.22 -1.64
C THR A 305 15.56 -23.67 -3.06
N ARG A 306 16.07 -24.43 -4.01
CA ARG A 306 16.11 -24.02 -5.42
C ARG A 306 14.70 -24.13 -6.03
N THR A 307 14.22 -23.01 -6.58
CA THR A 307 12.91 -22.92 -7.23
C THR A 307 13.15 -22.34 -8.63
N GLY A 308 13.22 -23.21 -9.63
CA GLY A 308 13.55 -22.81 -11.00
C GLY A 308 14.94 -22.14 -11.10
N ARG A 309 14.95 -20.87 -11.55
CA ARG A 309 16.19 -20.06 -11.71
C ARG A 309 16.61 -19.32 -10.43
N SER A 310 15.80 -19.36 -9.37
CA SER A 310 16.00 -18.63 -8.14
C SER A 310 16.22 -19.57 -6.95
N VAL A 311 16.84 -19.05 -5.88
CA VAL A 311 16.89 -19.71 -4.58
C VAL A 311 15.95 -18.96 -3.64
N LEU A 312 15.01 -19.70 -3.07
CA LEU A 312 14.08 -19.21 -2.06
C LEU A 312 14.64 -19.55 -0.68
N TYR A 313 14.87 -18.53 0.13
CA TYR A 313 15.40 -18.67 1.49
C TYR A 313 14.26 -18.60 2.50
N ALA A 314 14.33 -19.44 3.54
CA ALA A 314 13.39 -19.47 4.67
C ALA A 314 14.16 -19.65 5.97
N ARG A 315 13.57 -19.22 7.08
CA ARG A 315 14.11 -19.55 8.42
C ARG A 315 14.01 -21.06 8.67
N THR A 316 14.98 -21.58 9.37
CA THR A 316 14.90 -22.93 9.98
C THR A 316 14.20 -22.82 11.34
N PRO A 317 13.83 -23.95 11.98
CA PRO A 317 13.34 -23.94 13.35
C PRO A 317 14.28 -23.26 14.36
N LEU A 318 15.59 -23.34 14.12
CA LEU A 318 16.58 -22.62 14.91
C LEU A 318 16.52 -21.10 14.68
N GLY A 319 16.32 -20.69 13.43
CA GLY A 319 16.10 -19.29 13.07
C GLY A 319 14.82 -18.73 13.67
N ASP A 320 13.73 -19.50 13.68
CA ASP A 320 12.46 -19.12 14.31
C ASP A 320 12.60 -18.99 15.83
N ALA A 321 13.28 -19.95 16.48
CA ALA A 321 13.51 -19.92 17.92
C ALA A 321 14.36 -18.72 18.33
N LEU A 322 15.35 -18.32 17.52
CA LEU A 322 16.20 -17.17 17.78
C LEU A 322 15.43 -15.85 17.68
N VAL A 323 14.55 -15.71 16.69
CA VAL A 323 13.70 -14.53 16.55
C VAL A 323 12.60 -14.51 17.60
N GLY A 324 12.00 -15.64 17.94
CA GLY A 324 10.92 -15.76 18.92
C GLY A 324 11.35 -15.43 20.36
N ARG A 325 12.59 -15.72 20.74
CA ARG A 325 13.14 -15.32 22.05
C ARG A 325 13.40 -13.82 22.18
N SER A 326 13.56 -13.13 21.07
CA SER A 326 13.78 -11.69 21.01
C SER A 326 12.48 -10.88 21.07
N LEU A 327 11.31 -11.51 20.97
CA LEU A 327 9.99 -10.89 21.02
C LEU A 327 9.23 -11.15 22.33
N ALA A 328 9.83 -11.87 23.25
CA ALA A 328 9.31 -12.14 24.60
C ALA A 328 10.02 -11.27 25.64
#